data_94ee11fba8c5bb207453cb923149e140
#
_entry.id   94ee11fba8c5bb207453cb923149e140
#
_cell.length_a   1.000
_cell.length_b   1.000
_cell.length_c   1.000
_cell.angle_alpha   90.00
_cell.angle_beta   90.00
_cell.angle_gamma   90.00
#
_symmetry.space_group_name_H-M   'P 1'
#
loop_
_entity.id
_entity.type
_entity.pdbx_description
1 polymer ?
#
loop_
_entity_poly.entity_id
_entity_poly.type
_entity_poly.pdbx_seq_one_letter_code
_entity_poly.pdbx_strand_id
1 'polypeptide(L)'
;MSKQTRQYYSILEWIVTEGIVNEKGEAFDFKDRAFLLDILTDFSPNIAVTACAQVGKSVTFSIKALFAIKYLHFNTIYTMSSDKDVSEFVSSKFNKIVQANSHEFSGMQTDTIERKEFNDRFIFFKGTNSETAAISTTADLLIHDEISRSNQTAIETYKSRTKASEYKGRWLFSNPGVERDELDLAFIKSSQNEWHITCPHCNDEHEMVFPESLDLEKKIYICKECKEPIDDDVRRKGKWVAQQPSNAYHVVDNKRGVNGYHISHLMCAWISAEEVIEDSEGDPEYFNNFVLGKSYSPGDLSVSKSTILDIWTPKDLATKNVYIGIDVGNMKHYIVGSDLGIIKIGKFTEWNELDDIIKFWKPTSGVIDAMPDNTAAKSYTSRFPWMRMSFFQENTNNPQTIVWWGKDEKKTIVYSHRDRIIDQMLTEILEAKFLIGVKPDKDFHDFIKHFETLRRVKVTNNKGIERFLWESTTGNDHYCFATLYYYLARLTLGSGQFFSESMLNESPKVINADNVYDVSVMFQENNE
;
A
#
# COMPACT_ATOMS: atom_id res chain seq x y z
N MET A 1 -13.38 42.62 32.02
CA MET A 1 -14.14 42.78 30.75
C MET A 1 -14.13 41.45 30.07
N SER A 2 -15.28 40.76 30.05
CA SER A 2 -15.42 39.51 29.28
C SER A 2 -15.25 39.84 27.79
N LYS A 3 -14.19 39.33 27.15
CA LYS A 3 -14.11 39.35 25.68
C LYS A 3 -15.35 38.62 25.19
N GLN A 4 -16.32 39.33 24.60
CA GLN A 4 -17.40 38.68 23.86
C GLN A 4 -16.75 37.77 22.82
N THR A 5 -17.01 36.48 22.90
CA THR A 5 -16.52 35.51 21.90
C THR A 5 -17.09 35.92 20.55
N ARG A 6 -16.25 36.34 19.62
CA ARG A 6 -16.67 36.70 18.27
C ARG A 6 -17.18 35.45 17.58
N GLN A 7 -18.34 35.55 17.00
CA GLN A 7 -18.93 34.45 16.23
C GLN A 7 -18.49 34.55 14.78
N TYR A 8 -17.97 33.46 14.21
CA TYR A 8 -17.54 33.39 12.82
C TYR A 8 -18.54 32.60 11.98
N TYR A 9 -18.80 33.06 10.77
CA TYR A 9 -19.71 32.38 9.85
C TYR A 9 -19.06 31.19 9.13
N SER A 10 -17.72 31.19 9.04
CA SER A 10 -16.97 30.10 8.42
C SER A 10 -15.58 29.91 9.06
N ILE A 11 -15.04 28.71 8.91
CA ILE A 11 -13.66 28.41 9.34
C ILE A 11 -12.62 29.27 8.60
N LEU A 12 -12.85 29.60 7.34
CA LEU A 12 -11.93 30.47 6.55
C LEU A 12 -11.93 31.90 7.09
N GLU A 13 -13.10 32.45 7.43
CA GLU A 13 -13.19 33.75 8.08
C GLU A 13 -12.41 33.77 9.41
N TRP A 14 -12.54 32.72 10.20
CA TRP A 14 -11.80 32.57 11.45
C TRP A 14 -10.28 32.52 11.21
N ILE A 15 -9.81 31.65 10.29
CA ILE A 15 -8.39 31.51 9.98
C ILE A 15 -7.78 32.84 9.55
N VAL A 16 -8.45 33.57 8.66
CA VAL A 16 -7.93 34.84 8.12
C VAL A 16 -7.98 35.94 9.15
N THR A 17 -9.11 36.06 9.91
CA THR A 17 -9.32 37.17 10.84
C THR A 17 -8.44 37.04 12.08
N GLU A 18 -8.29 35.85 12.61
CA GLU A 18 -7.47 35.62 13.83
C GLU A 18 -6.02 35.23 13.48
N GLY A 19 -5.67 35.14 12.19
CA GLY A 19 -4.31 34.82 11.76
C GLY A 19 -3.88 33.42 12.22
N ILE A 20 -4.76 32.42 12.09
CA ILE A 20 -4.48 31.05 12.52
C ILE A 20 -3.33 30.46 11.70
N VAL A 21 -2.38 29.84 12.40
CA VAL A 21 -1.16 29.28 11.81
C VAL A 21 -1.09 27.74 12.02
N ASN A 22 -0.27 27.08 11.22
CA ASN A 22 -0.02 25.65 11.33
C ASN A 22 0.94 25.30 12.49
N GLU A 23 1.34 24.04 12.61
CA GLU A 23 2.25 23.55 13.67
C GLU A 23 3.67 24.11 13.61
N LYS A 24 4.03 24.76 12.51
CA LYS A 24 5.33 25.45 12.33
C LYS A 24 5.24 26.94 12.61
N GLY A 25 4.05 27.47 12.90
CA GLY A 25 3.80 28.90 13.05
C GLY A 25 3.68 29.65 11.72
N GLU A 26 3.45 28.95 10.61
CA GLU A 26 3.28 29.51 9.28
C GLU A 26 1.80 29.74 9.00
N ALA A 27 1.46 30.83 8.30
CA ALA A 27 0.11 31.07 7.82
C ALA A 27 -0.33 29.95 6.88
N PHE A 28 -1.63 29.63 6.91
CA PHE A 28 -2.17 28.65 5.96
C PHE A 28 -2.07 29.18 4.54
N ASP A 29 -1.27 28.49 3.73
CA ASP A 29 -1.16 28.72 2.30
C ASP A 29 -1.74 27.52 1.53
N PHE A 30 -2.80 27.78 0.80
CA PHE A 30 -3.49 26.78 -0.02
C PHE A 30 -3.06 26.83 -1.51
N LYS A 31 -2.05 27.65 -1.86
CA LYS A 31 -1.62 27.81 -3.26
C LYS A 31 -1.30 26.47 -3.92
N ASP A 32 -0.55 25.62 -3.24
CA ASP A 32 -0.20 24.29 -3.76
C ASP A 32 -1.17 23.20 -3.28
N ARG A 33 -2.12 23.51 -2.39
CA ARG A 33 -3.06 22.60 -1.74
C ARG A 33 -4.50 23.09 -1.83
N ALA A 34 -4.89 23.67 -2.96
CA ALA A 34 -6.24 24.21 -3.17
C ALA A 34 -7.32 23.13 -2.94
N PHE A 35 -7.01 21.88 -3.22
CA PHE A 35 -7.89 20.74 -2.97
C PHE A 35 -8.23 20.53 -1.48
N LEU A 36 -7.49 21.09 -0.52
CA LEU A 36 -7.84 21.03 0.90
C LEU A 36 -8.88 22.06 1.32
N LEU A 37 -9.13 23.12 0.53
CA LEU A 37 -10.07 24.17 0.91
C LEU A 37 -11.49 23.66 1.11
N ASP A 38 -12.02 22.90 0.17
CA ASP A 38 -13.37 22.36 0.26
C ASP A 38 -13.48 21.34 1.40
N ILE A 39 -12.45 20.51 1.60
CA ILE A 39 -12.38 19.57 2.73
C ILE A 39 -12.35 20.32 4.06
N LEU A 40 -11.58 21.41 4.16
CA LEU A 40 -11.51 22.24 5.34
C LEU A 40 -12.86 22.88 5.69
N THR A 41 -13.60 23.33 4.67
CA THR A 41 -14.89 24.03 4.84
C THR A 41 -16.09 23.10 4.92
N ASP A 42 -15.93 21.84 4.55
CA ASP A 42 -16.99 20.84 4.63
C ASP A 42 -17.21 20.40 6.10
N PHE A 43 -18.36 20.79 6.67
CA PHE A 43 -18.82 20.36 7.98
C PHE A 43 -20.04 19.43 7.88
N SER A 44 -20.17 18.71 6.78
CA SER A 44 -21.15 17.63 6.65
C SER A 44 -20.94 16.58 7.74
N PRO A 45 -22.01 15.96 8.26
CA PRO A 45 -21.87 14.96 9.31
C PRO A 45 -20.97 13.79 8.95
N ASN A 46 -20.99 13.34 7.69
CA ASN A 46 -20.18 12.20 7.25
C ASN A 46 -19.21 12.63 6.14
N ILE A 47 -17.92 12.48 6.43
CA ILE A 47 -16.83 12.78 5.49
C ILE A 47 -15.91 11.57 5.42
N ALA A 48 -15.50 11.18 4.22
CA ALA A 48 -14.50 10.13 3.97
C ALA A 48 -13.41 10.67 3.04
N VAL A 49 -12.16 10.74 3.50
CA VAL A 49 -11.03 11.22 2.70
C VAL A 49 -10.02 10.10 2.56
N THR A 50 -9.93 9.54 1.37
CA THR A 50 -8.86 8.62 0.97
C THR A 50 -7.76 9.43 0.30
N ALA A 51 -6.53 9.33 0.79
CA ALA A 51 -5.51 10.24 0.34
C ALA A 51 -4.08 9.68 0.42
N CYS A 52 -3.27 10.04 -0.55
CA CYS A 52 -1.84 9.80 -0.55
C CYS A 52 -1.13 10.38 0.68
N ALA A 53 0.16 10.05 0.82
CA ALA A 53 0.97 10.50 1.97
C ALA A 53 1.28 12.01 1.93
N GLN A 54 1.50 12.61 3.10
CA GLN A 54 2.08 13.94 3.31
C GLN A 54 1.35 15.13 2.63
N VAL A 55 0.04 15.03 2.40
CA VAL A 55 -0.76 16.09 1.77
C VAL A 55 -1.41 17.07 2.76
N GLY A 56 -1.16 16.92 4.06
CA GLY A 56 -1.66 17.87 5.08
C GLY A 56 -2.97 17.44 5.76
N LYS A 57 -3.41 16.19 5.60
CA LYS A 57 -4.65 15.64 6.22
C LYS A 57 -4.80 15.97 7.70
N SER A 58 -3.87 15.48 8.52
CA SER A 58 -3.96 15.59 9.98
C SER A 58 -3.96 17.04 10.47
N VAL A 59 -3.23 17.95 9.81
CA VAL A 59 -3.25 19.38 10.12
C VAL A 59 -4.61 19.98 9.80
N THR A 60 -5.16 19.71 8.63
CA THR A 60 -6.49 20.17 8.22
C THR A 60 -7.56 19.74 9.23
N PHE A 61 -7.59 18.46 9.60
CA PHE A 61 -8.58 17.95 10.55
C PHE A 61 -8.33 18.42 11.99
N SER A 62 -7.08 18.72 12.38
CA SER A 62 -6.78 19.37 13.66
C SER A 62 -7.40 20.75 13.76
N ILE A 63 -7.25 21.57 12.72
CA ILE A 63 -7.86 22.91 12.66
C ILE A 63 -9.39 22.82 12.63
N LYS A 64 -9.96 21.88 11.89
CA LYS A 64 -11.41 21.62 11.91
C LYS A 64 -11.91 21.21 13.31
N ALA A 65 -11.17 20.36 14.02
CA ALA A 65 -11.50 19.94 15.38
C ALA A 65 -11.44 21.12 16.37
N LEU A 66 -10.44 21.99 16.25
CA LEU A 66 -10.31 23.20 17.06
C LEU A 66 -11.43 24.21 16.78
N PHE A 67 -11.82 24.39 15.54
CA PHE A 67 -12.99 25.20 15.18
C PHE A 67 -14.29 24.58 15.72
N ALA A 68 -14.43 23.27 15.58
CA ALA A 68 -15.63 22.54 16.02
C ALA A 68 -15.84 22.65 17.55
N ILE A 69 -14.80 22.49 18.37
CA ILE A 69 -14.92 22.64 19.82
C ILE A 69 -15.27 24.07 20.22
N LYS A 70 -14.63 25.05 19.58
CA LYS A 70 -14.74 26.45 20.03
C LYS A 70 -16.01 27.15 19.53
N TYR A 71 -16.38 26.94 18.27
CA TYR A 71 -17.44 27.71 17.61
C TYR A 71 -18.70 26.89 17.29
N LEU A 72 -18.56 25.57 17.06
CA LEU A 72 -19.71 24.69 16.88
C LEU A 72 -20.14 24.00 18.18
N HIS A 73 -19.34 24.14 19.24
CA HIS A 73 -19.59 23.54 20.56
C HIS A 73 -19.77 22.02 20.53
N PHE A 74 -18.98 21.33 19.70
CA PHE A 74 -19.01 19.87 19.61
C PHE A 74 -18.08 19.21 20.62
N ASN A 75 -18.58 18.22 21.33
CA ASN A 75 -17.75 17.24 22.02
C ASN A 75 -17.20 16.26 20.99
N THR A 76 -15.89 16.10 20.93
CA THR A 76 -15.21 15.34 19.88
C THR A 76 -14.41 14.20 20.48
N ILE A 77 -14.46 13.04 19.84
CA ILE A 77 -13.49 11.97 20.06
C ILE A 77 -12.61 11.87 18.80
N TYR A 78 -11.31 12.05 18.98
CA TYR A 78 -10.31 11.93 17.94
C TYR A 78 -9.54 10.62 18.15
N THR A 79 -9.58 9.71 17.19
CA THR A 79 -8.92 8.40 17.32
C THR A 79 -7.78 8.24 16.35
N MET A 80 -6.80 7.45 16.76
CA MET A 80 -5.69 6.97 15.93
C MET A 80 -5.50 5.47 16.16
N SER A 81 -4.59 4.84 15.41
CA SER A 81 -4.37 3.39 15.45
C SER A 81 -3.95 2.87 16.82
N SER A 82 -3.16 3.63 17.60
CA SER A 82 -2.71 3.24 18.93
C SER A 82 -2.56 4.44 19.88
N ASP A 83 -2.50 4.19 21.19
CA ASP A 83 -2.24 5.22 22.20
C ASP A 83 -0.84 5.84 22.05
N LYS A 84 0.12 5.10 21.51
CA LYS A 84 1.44 5.61 21.17
C LYS A 84 1.35 6.64 20.05
N ASP A 85 0.60 6.34 18.97
CA ASP A 85 0.40 7.26 17.85
C ASP A 85 -0.35 8.51 18.30
N VAL A 86 -1.35 8.36 19.19
CA VAL A 86 -2.02 9.49 19.85
C VAL A 86 -1.02 10.39 20.58
N SER A 87 -0.17 9.81 21.43
CA SER A 87 0.81 10.56 22.21
C SER A 87 1.80 11.31 21.32
N GLU A 88 2.28 10.67 20.28
CA GLU A 88 3.19 11.27 19.31
C GLU A 88 2.53 12.39 18.51
N PHE A 89 1.33 12.16 17.97
CA PHE A 89 0.56 13.15 17.22
C PHE A 89 0.21 14.38 18.07
N VAL A 90 -0.34 14.17 19.28
CA VAL A 90 -0.75 15.29 20.15
C VAL A 90 0.47 16.10 20.55
N SER A 91 1.58 15.46 20.90
CA SER A 91 2.80 16.17 21.33
C SER A 91 3.49 16.90 20.18
N SER A 92 3.62 16.23 19.01
CA SER A 92 4.44 16.75 17.91
C SER A 92 3.69 17.71 16.98
N LYS A 93 2.36 17.60 16.87
CA LYS A 93 1.53 18.38 15.94
C LYS A 93 0.43 19.16 16.64
N PHE A 94 -0.55 18.50 17.27
CA PHE A 94 -1.74 19.15 17.78
C PHE A 94 -1.42 20.22 18.83
N ASN A 95 -0.57 19.91 19.82
CA ASN A 95 -0.15 20.88 20.84
C ASN A 95 0.61 22.06 20.23
N LYS A 96 1.41 21.85 19.20
CA LYS A 96 2.11 22.94 18.52
C LYS A 96 1.15 23.88 17.83
N ILE A 97 0.09 23.37 17.19
CA ILE A 97 -0.97 24.20 16.62
C ILE A 97 -1.66 25.02 17.72
N VAL A 98 -2.03 24.40 18.85
CA VAL A 98 -2.65 25.11 19.98
C VAL A 98 -1.73 26.18 20.55
N GLN A 99 -0.45 25.88 20.74
CA GLN A 99 0.55 26.84 21.28
C GLN A 99 0.81 27.99 20.30
N ALA A 100 0.97 27.72 19.01
CA ALA A 100 1.17 28.73 17.99
C ALA A 100 -0.03 29.69 17.88
N ASN A 101 -1.23 29.23 18.24
CA ASN A 101 -2.47 30.00 18.25
C ASN A 101 -3.00 30.27 19.68
N SER A 102 -2.08 30.47 20.65
CA SER A 102 -2.43 30.62 22.07
C SER A 102 -3.35 31.81 22.37
N HIS A 103 -3.37 32.85 21.52
CA HIS A 103 -4.30 33.97 21.62
C HIS A 103 -5.77 33.51 21.48
N GLU A 104 -6.03 32.48 20.70
CA GLU A 104 -7.36 31.88 20.51
C GLU A 104 -7.70 30.82 21.57
N PHE A 105 -6.69 30.14 22.12
CA PHE A 105 -6.87 29.01 23.02
C PHE A 105 -6.40 29.27 24.46
N SER A 106 -6.18 30.52 24.83
CA SER A 106 -5.78 30.91 26.20
C SER A 106 -6.79 30.51 27.30
N GLY A 107 -8.05 30.20 26.92
CA GLY A 107 -9.10 29.75 27.84
C GLY A 107 -9.20 28.21 27.94
N MET A 108 -8.24 27.46 27.43
CA MET A 108 -8.23 25.99 27.54
C MET A 108 -8.03 25.59 29.01
N GLN A 109 -9.01 24.85 29.58
CA GLN A 109 -9.03 24.53 31.02
C GLN A 109 -8.24 23.25 31.31
N THR A 110 -8.33 22.27 30.43
CA THR A 110 -7.58 21.01 30.53
C THR A 110 -6.74 20.85 29.26
N ASP A 111 -5.44 20.64 29.44
CA ASP A 111 -4.49 20.47 28.35
C ASP A 111 -3.57 19.28 28.65
N THR A 112 -4.12 18.08 28.52
CA THR A 112 -3.36 16.82 28.61
C THR A 112 -3.25 16.18 27.21
N ILE A 113 -2.43 15.14 27.10
CA ILE A 113 -2.33 14.35 25.85
C ILE A 113 -3.69 13.75 25.48
N GLU A 114 -4.42 13.22 26.46
CA GLU A 114 -5.67 12.50 26.23
C GLU A 114 -6.90 13.39 26.12
N ARG A 115 -6.84 14.63 26.64
CA ARG A 115 -8.00 15.52 26.73
C ARG A 115 -7.63 16.98 26.58
N LYS A 116 -8.35 17.67 25.71
CA LYS A 116 -8.39 19.13 25.64
C LYS A 116 -9.80 19.60 25.99
N GLU A 117 -9.92 20.63 26.81
CA GLU A 117 -11.20 21.17 27.22
C GLU A 117 -11.24 22.70 27.04
N PHE A 118 -12.27 23.16 26.38
CA PHE A 118 -12.53 24.56 26.12
C PHE A 118 -14.03 24.87 26.29
N ASN A 119 -14.39 25.81 27.19
CA ASN A 119 -15.78 26.21 27.43
C ASN A 119 -16.74 25.03 27.63
N ASP A 120 -16.45 24.11 28.54
CA ASP A 120 -17.24 22.91 28.87
C ASP A 120 -17.39 21.91 27.70
N ARG A 121 -16.59 22.07 26.64
CA ARG A 121 -16.50 21.10 25.53
C ARG A 121 -15.13 20.49 25.51
N PHE A 122 -15.04 19.28 24.94
CA PHE A 122 -13.80 18.53 24.96
C PHE A 122 -13.45 17.90 23.61
N ILE A 123 -12.16 17.68 23.42
CA ILE A 123 -11.62 16.73 22.45
C ILE A 123 -10.92 15.63 23.25
N PHE A 124 -11.40 14.41 23.17
CA PHE A 124 -10.71 13.24 23.67
C PHE A 124 -9.88 12.58 22.56
N PHE A 125 -8.62 12.32 22.85
CA PHE A 125 -7.71 11.58 22.00
C PHE A 125 -7.58 10.16 22.50
N LYS A 126 -7.84 9.16 21.65
CA LYS A 126 -7.90 7.75 22.00
C LYS A 126 -7.24 6.88 20.93
N GLY A 127 -6.45 5.89 21.35
CA GLY A 127 -6.05 4.80 20.49
C GLY A 127 -7.19 3.81 20.26
N THR A 128 -7.12 3.07 19.15
CA THR A 128 -8.09 2.02 18.82
C THR A 128 -7.58 0.61 19.16
N ASN A 129 -6.45 0.50 19.82
CA ASN A 129 -5.84 -0.77 20.25
C ASN A 129 -6.64 -1.51 21.35
N SER A 130 -7.67 -0.88 21.93
CA SER A 130 -8.56 -1.46 22.95
C SER A 130 -10.00 -1.02 22.77
N GLU A 131 -10.92 -1.97 22.75
CA GLU A 131 -12.38 -1.71 22.69
C GLU A 131 -12.89 -1.01 23.97
N THR A 132 -12.27 -1.29 25.12
CA THR A 132 -12.68 -0.73 26.41
C THR A 132 -12.48 0.79 26.47
N ALA A 133 -11.55 1.35 25.71
CA ALA A 133 -11.34 2.79 25.61
C ALA A 133 -12.55 3.52 24.98
N ALA A 134 -13.36 2.82 24.19
CA ALA A 134 -14.53 3.39 23.51
C ALA A 134 -15.76 3.56 24.42
N ILE A 135 -15.81 2.98 25.63
CA ILE A 135 -17.09 2.72 26.34
C ILE A 135 -17.58 3.90 27.19
N SER A 136 -16.75 4.88 27.57
CA SER A 136 -17.07 5.80 28.68
C SER A 136 -17.55 7.20 28.31
N THR A 137 -17.57 7.59 27.02
CA THR A 137 -17.80 9.00 26.65
C THR A 137 -18.76 9.15 25.48
N THR A 138 -19.72 10.10 25.56
CA THR A 138 -20.58 10.51 24.44
C THR A 138 -19.94 11.67 23.70
N ALA A 139 -20.15 11.76 22.38
CA ALA A 139 -19.63 12.82 21.54
C ALA A 139 -20.65 13.26 20.48
N ASP A 140 -20.42 14.44 19.93
CA ASP A 140 -21.13 14.96 18.76
C ASP A 140 -20.43 14.58 17.46
N LEU A 141 -19.10 14.48 17.52
CA LEU A 141 -18.22 14.25 16.40
C LEU A 141 -17.18 13.17 16.71
N LEU A 142 -17.03 12.24 15.79
CA LEU A 142 -15.93 11.28 15.74
C LEU A 142 -14.98 11.68 14.61
N ILE A 143 -13.70 11.80 14.90
CA ILE A 143 -12.64 12.02 13.92
C ILE A 143 -11.72 10.81 13.98
N HIS A 144 -11.62 10.06 12.90
CA HIS A 144 -10.78 8.87 12.80
C HIS A 144 -9.61 9.14 11.86
N ASP A 145 -8.43 9.42 12.42
CA ASP A 145 -7.17 9.55 11.69
C ASP A 145 -6.51 8.17 11.57
N GLU A 146 -5.92 7.90 10.43
CA GLU A 146 -5.32 6.61 10.09
C GLU A 146 -6.25 5.40 10.29
N ILE A 147 -7.52 5.55 9.91
CA ILE A 147 -8.56 4.56 10.15
C ILE A 147 -8.26 3.21 9.50
N SER A 148 -7.59 3.17 8.35
CA SER A 148 -7.21 1.91 7.68
C SER A 148 -6.20 1.08 8.47
N ARG A 149 -5.52 1.69 9.47
CA ARG A 149 -4.61 1.02 10.40
C ARG A 149 -5.22 0.75 11.77
N SER A 150 -6.46 1.19 11.97
CA SER A 150 -7.16 1.11 13.25
C SER A 150 -7.83 -0.26 13.43
N ASN A 151 -8.06 -0.63 14.70
CA ASN A 151 -8.86 -1.81 15.04
C ASN A 151 -10.32 -1.59 14.62
N GLN A 152 -10.79 -2.35 13.64
CA GLN A 152 -12.13 -2.17 13.05
C GLN A 152 -13.25 -2.45 14.05
N THR A 153 -13.08 -3.40 14.99
CA THR A 153 -14.06 -3.68 16.04
C THR A 153 -14.20 -2.50 17.01
N ALA A 154 -13.08 -1.87 17.37
CA ALA A 154 -13.09 -0.68 18.21
C ALA A 154 -13.78 0.49 17.47
N ILE A 155 -13.51 0.69 16.18
CA ILE A 155 -14.16 1.71 15.34
C ILE A 155 -15.68 1.53 15.32
N GLU A 156 -16.20 0.30 15.18
CA GLU A 156 -17.62 0.01 15.25
C GLU A 156 -18.20 0.38 16.62
N THR A 157 -17.49 0.10 17.71
CA THR A 157 -17.91 0.48 19.06
C THR A 157 -18.01 1.99 19.22
N TYR A 158 -17.05 2.77 18.67
CA TYR A 158 -17.10 4.23 18.70
C TYR A 158 -18.34 4.81 18.01
N LYS A 159 -18.87 4.20 16.95
CA LYS A 159 -20.10 4.65 16.28
C LYS A 159 -21.28 4.81 17.23
N SER A 160 -21.33 4.04 18.30
CA SER A 160 -22.39 4.14 19.32
C SER A 160 -22.32 5.44 20.14
N ARG A 161 -21.17 6.12 20.20
CA ARG A 161 -20.92 7.30 21.05
C ARG A 161 -21.64 8.56 20.60
N THR A 162 -22.01 8.64 19.33
CA THR A 162 -22.73 9.80 18.76
C THR A 162 -24.25 9.60 18.69
N LYS A 163 -24.80 8.46 19.15
CA LYS A 163 -26.24 8.16 19.00
C LYS A 163 -27.16 9.19 19.63
N ALA A 164 -26.75 9.80 20.75
CA ALA A 164 -27.50 10.82 21.46
C ALA A 164 -27.36 12.24 20.88
N SER A 165 -26.40 12.48 20.03
CA SER A 165 -26.18 13.78 19.39
C SER A 165 -27.13 14.00 18.22
N GLU A 166 -27.53 15.24 17.96
CA GLU A 166 -28.28 15.63 16.77
C GLU A 166 -27.37 15.62 15.53
N TYR A 167 -26.10 16.04 15.66
CA TYR A 167 -25.14 16.12 14.57
C TYR A 167 -24.68 14.73 14.11
N LYS A 168 -24.29 13.84 15.03
CA LYS A 168 -23.82 12.47 14.76
C LYS A 168 -22.68 12.43 13.73
N GLY A 169 -21.72 13.35 13.90
CA GLY A 169 -20.63 13.53 12.95
C GLY A 169 -19.64 12.39 12.94
N ARG A 170 -19.14 12.03 11.75
CA ARG A 170 -18.12 11.02 11.57
C ARG A 170 -17.23 11.40 10.39
N TRP A 171 -16.00 11.76 10.69
CA TRP A 171 -14.99 12.13 9.70
C TRP A 171 -13.87 11.09 9.69
N LEU A 172 -13.68 10.46 8.54
CA LEU A 172 -12.73 9.38 8.31
C LEU A 172 -11.67 9.86 7.34
N PHE A 173 -10.39 9.67 7.68
CA PHE A 173 -9.31 9.95 6.74
C PHE A 173 -8.09 9.11 7.05
N SER A 174 -7.43 8.67 5.99
CA SER A 174 -6.21 7.85 6.06
C SER A 174 -5.49 7.85 4.72
N ASN A 175 -4.24 7.39 4.72
CA ASN A 175 -3.79 6.61 3.58
C ASN A 175 -4.64 5.35 3.54
N PRO A 176 -5.22 4.99 2.40
CA PRO A 176 -6.04 3.79 2.30
C PRO A 176 -5.19 2.54 2.59
N GLY A 177 -5.86 1.50 2.98
CA GLY A 177 -5.27 0.18 3.22
C GLY A 177 -5.76 -0.82 2.19
N VAL A 178 -6.31 -1.93 2.69
CA VAL A 178 -6.88 -2.98 1.84
C VAL A 178 -8.27 -2.58 1.35
N GLU A 179 -8.64 -3.10 0.19
CA GLU A 179 -9.99 -2.94 -0.33
C GLU A 179 -11.03 -3.45 0.68
N ARG A 180 -12.16 -2.74 0.73
CA ARG A 180 -13.30 -3.03 1.62
C ARG A 180 -13.02 -2.87 3.11
N ASP A 181 -11.94 -2.20 3.51
CA ASP A 181 -11.84 -1.69 4.87
C ASP A 181 -12.90 -0.59 5.12
N GLU A 182 -12.99 -0.08 6.34
CA GLU A 182 -14.02 0.89 6.72
C GLU A 182 -13.92 2.21 5.93
N LEU A 183 -12.71 2.68 5.58
CA LEU A 183 -12.52 3.89 4.78
C LEU A 183 -12.94 3.65 3.33
N ASP A 184 -12.49 2.55 2.74
CA ASP A 184 -12.82 2.19 1.37
C ASP A 184 -14.34 2.02 1.18
N LEU A 185 -15.00 1.29 2.09
CA LEU A 185 -16.45 1.14 2.08
C LEU A 185 -17.20 2.46 2.26
N ALA A 186 -16.67 3.37 3.10
CA ALA A 186 -17.25 4.69 3.28
C ALA A 186 -17.09 5.54 2.01
N PHE A 187 -15.91 5.48 1.36
CA PHE A 187 -15.64 6.20 0.11
C PHE A 187 -16.50 5.65 -1.05
N ILE A 188 -16.59 4.33 -1.24
CA ILE A 188 -17.44 3.72 -2.27
C ILE A 188 -18.90 4.18 -2.16
N LYS A 189 -19.41 4.37 -0.92
CA LYS A 189 -20.79 4.82 -0.64
C LYS A 189 -20.96 6.34 -0.64
N SER A 190 -19.89 7.10 -0.88
CA SER A 190 -19.88 8.56 -0.83
C SER A 190 -20.15 9.21 -2.18
N SER A 191 -20.06 10.55 -2.21
CA SER A 191 -20.09 11.34 -3.45
C SER A 191 -18.92 11.05 -4.38
N GLN A 192 -17.83 10.43 -3.90
CA GLN A 192 -16.63 10.09 -4.67
C GLN A 192 -16.12 11.29 -5.47
N ASN A 193 -15.79 12.38 -4.77
CA ASN A 193 -15.25 13.56 -5.44
C ASN A 193 -13.83 13.29 -5.91
N GLU A 194 -13.57 13.57 -7.19
CA GLU A 194 -12.27 13.57 -7.83
C GLU A 194 -11.85 15.00 -8.19
N TRP A 195 -10.55 15.28 -8.09
CA TRP A 195 -10.00 16.60 -8.41
C TRP A 195 -9.78 16.73 -9.91
N HIS A 196 -10.63 17.51 -10.58
CA HIS A 196 -10.57 17.75 -12.01
C HIS A 196 -9.78 19.01 -12.34
N ILE A 197 -8.92 18.92 -13.32
CA ILE A 197 -8.24 20.04 -13.96
C ILE A 197 -8.89 20.33 -15.32
N THR A 198 -8.69 21.55 -15.85
CA THR A 198 -9.08 21.88 -17.21
C THR A 198 -7.83 22.00 -18.08
N CYS A 199 -7.71 21.16 -19.09
CA CYS A 199 -6.57 21.19 -20.00
C CYS A 199 -6.57 22.51 -20.83
N PRO A 200 -5.47 23.29 -20.86
CA PRO A 200 -5.43 24.53 -21.61
C PRO A 200 -5.36 24.33 -23.14
N HIS A 201 -5.05 23.12 -23.61
CA HIS A 201 -4.87 22.80 -25.02
C HIS A 201 -6.17 22.32 -25.70
N CYS A 202 -6.91 21.43 -25.04
CA CYS A 202 -8.15 20.86 -25.59
C CYS A 202 -9.42 21.29 -24.84
N ASN A 203 -9.30 22.04 -23.73
CA ASN A 203 -10.38 22.42 -22.81
C ASN A 203 -11.16 21.26 -22.18
N ASP A 204 -10.64 20.04 -22.25
CA ASP A 204 -11.24 18.92 -21.57
C ASP A 204 -11.05 19.04 -20.05
N GLU A 205 -12.08 18.64 -19.29
CA GLU A 205 -12.09 18.67 -17.83
C GLU A 205 -12.06 17.25 -17.28
N HIS A 206 -10.95 16.88 -16.66
CA HIS A 206 -10.73 15.52 -16.17
C HIS A 206 -9.84 15.45 -14.94
N GLU A 207 -9.92 14.35 -14.22
CA GLU A 207 -8.96 13.96 -13.19
C GLU A 207 -7.64 13.47 -13.83
N MET A 208 -6.54 13.65 -13.09
CA MET A 208 -5.26 13.07 -13.45
C MET A 208 -5.23 11.59 -13.04
N VAL A 209 -4.90 10.71 -13.97
CA VAL A 209 -4.92 9.23 -13.80
C VAL A 209 -3.57 8.63 -14.17
N PHE A 210 -3.09 7.69 -13.39
CA PHE A 210 -1.90 6.90 -13.71
C PHE A 210 -2.31 5.64 -14.50
N PRO A 211 -1.60 5.28 -15.58
CA PRO A 211 -0.44 5.98 -16.19
C PRO A 211 -0.86 7.03 -17.26
N GLU A 212 -2.14 7.16 -17.62
CA GLU A 212 -2.65 7.88 -18.78
C GLU A 212 -2.31 9.37 -18.78
N SER A 213 -2.10 9.97 -17.61
CA SER A 213 -1.73 11.38 -17.43
C SER A 213 -0.22 11.61 -17.30
N LEU A 214 0.61 10.60 -17.68
CA LEU A 214 2.07 10.71 -17.71
C LEU A 214 2.64 10.26 -19.06
N ASP A 215 3.66 10.97 -19.52
CA ASP A 215 4.58 10.50 -20.56
C ASP A 215 5.74 9.84 -19.83
N LEU A 216 5.75 8.50 -19.80
CA LEU A 216 6.74 7.72 -19.05
C LEU A 216 8.17 7.87 -19.59
N GLU A 217 8.33 8.14 -20.90
CA GLU A 217 9.64 8.31 -21.52
C GLU A 217 10.23 9.70 -21.24
N LYS A 218 9.40 10.74 -21.35
CA LYS A 218 9.81 12.13 -21.10
C LYS A 218 9.74 12.53 -19.62
N LYS A 219 9.13 11.69 -18.80
CA LYS A 219 8.92 11.92 -17.36
C LYS A 219 8.21 13.25 -17.08
N ILE A 220 7.12 13.53 -17.78
CA ILE A 220 6.31 14.74 -17.65
C ILE A 220 4.84 14.40 -17.48
N TYR A 221 4.08 15.32 -16.85
CA TYR A 221 2.63 15.25 -16.83
C TYR A 221 2.04 15.67 -18.18
N ILE A 222 1.03 14.93 -18.63
CA ILE A 222 0.31 15.17 -19.89
C ILE A 222 -1.20 15.11 -19.68
N CYS A 223 -1.94 15.77 -20.55
CA CYS A 223 -3.39 15.58 -20.62
C CYS A 223 -3.72 14.15 -21.08
N LYS A 224 -4.61 13.46 -20.36
CA LYS A 224 -4.98 12.07 -20.70
C LYS A 224 -5.68 11.98 -22.06
N GLU A 225 -6.30 13.08 -22.56
CA GLU A 225 -7.05 13.12 -23.81
C GLU A 225 -6.17 13.55 -25.01
N CYS A 226 -5.60 14.76 -24.97
CA CYS A 226 -4.84 15.28 -26.12
C CYS A 226 -3.35 15.02 -26.07
N LYS A 227 -2.84 14.45 -24.97
CA LYS A 227 -1.42 14.11 -24.74
C LYS A 227 -0.47 15.32 -24.70
N GLU A 228 -0.97 16.54 -24.71
CA GLU A 228 -0.14 17.74 -24.54
C GLU A 228 0.31 17.92 -23.10
N PRO A 229 1.49 18.52 -22.85
CA PRO A 229 2.02 18.73 -21.50
C PRO A 229 1.08 19.52 -20.60
N ILE A 230 1.01 19.14 -19.33
CA ILE A 230 0.29 19.83 -18.26
C ILE A 230 1.29 20.38 -17.27
N ASP A 231 1.28 21.70 -17.05
CA ASP A 231 2.14 22.36 -16.08
C ASP A 231 1.54 22.33 -14.66
N ASP A 232 2.38 22.69 -13.67
CA ASP A 232 1.99 22.71 -12.25
C ASP A 232 0.92 23.76 -11.95
N ASP A 233 0.86 24.86 -12.69
CA ASP A 233 -0.15 25.90 -12.51
C ASP A 233 -1.56 25.41 -12.91
N VAL A 234 -1.66 24.53 -13.89
CA VAL A 234 -2.91 23.85 -14.24
C VAL A 234 -3.30 22.85 -13.15
N ARG A 235 -2.36 22.04 -12.65
CA ARG A 235 -2.59 21.06 -11.58
C ARG A 235 -3.08 21.72 -10.27
N ARG A 236 -2.61 22.94 -9.97
CA ARG A 236 -3.08 23.75 -8.83
C ARG A 236 -4.52 24.23 -8.94
N LYS A 237 -5.03 24.44 -10.15
CA LYS A 237 -6.31 25.13 -10.44
C LYS A 237 -7.39 24.14 -10.82
N GLY A 238 -7.60 23.11 -10.00
CA GLY A 238 -8.69 22.18 -10.22
C GLY A 238 -9.94 22.54 -9.40
N LYS A 239 -10.92 21.64 -9.48
CA LYS A 239 -12.13 21.64 -8.66
C LYS A 239 -12.58 20.23 -8.36
N TRP A 240 -13.28 20.06 -7.25
CA TRP A 240 -13.89 18.77 -6.93
C TRP A 240 -15.13 18.50 -7.79
N VAL A 241 -15.18 17.32 -8.38
CA VAL A 241 -16.31 16.85 -9.20
C VAL A 241 -16.80 15.52 -8.63
N ALA A 242 -18.05 15.50 -8.16
CA ALA A 242 -18.69 14.32 -7.61
C ALA A 242 -18.97 13.30 -8.71
N GLN A 243 -18.42 12.10 -8.60
CA GLN A 243 -18.71 10.98 -9.51
C GLN A 243 -20.05 10.32 -9.15
N GLN A 244 -20.47 10.42 -7.88
CA GLN A 244 -21.74 9.91 -7.35
C GLN A 244 -22.50 11.00 -6.58
N PRO A 245 -23.00 12.04 -7.24
CA PRO A 245 -23.61 13.20 -6.56
C PRO A 245 -24.85 12.85 -5.75
N SER A 246 -25.56 11.78 -6.10
CA SER A 246 -26.74 11.30 -5.34
C SER A 246 -26.40 10.76 -3.96
N ASN A 247 -25.13 10.42 -3.73
CA ASN A 247 -24.64 9.89 -2.46
C ASN A 247 -24.10 10.98 -1.53
N ALA A 248 -23.95 12.22 -2.02
CA ALA A 248 -23.53 13.35 -1.23
C ALA A 248 -24.50 13.68 -0.08
N TYR A 249 -23.99 14.36 0.93
CA TYR A 249 -24.84 14.93 1.96
C TYR A 249 -25.64 16.12 1.39
N HIS A 250 -26.96 16.06 1.51
CA HIS A 250 -27.87 17.14 1.12
C HIS A 250 -28.65 17.68 2.32
N VAL A 251 -28.39 18.92 2.66
CA VAL A 251 -29.06 19.61 3.79
C VAL A 251 -30.58 19.65 3.63
N VAL A 252 -31.05 19.81 2.38
CA VAL A 252 -32.49 20.04 2.09
C VAL A 252 -33.33 18.76 2.29
N ASP A 253 -32.77 17.60 2.00
CA ASP A 253 -33.52 16.33 2.01
C ASP A 253 -33.34 15.53 3.29
N ASN A 254 -32.62 16.07 4.28
CA ASN A 254 -32.22 15.36 5.51
C ASN A 254 -31.62 13.96 5.22
N LYS A 255 -31.13 13.77 4.01
CA LYS A 255 -30.54 12.52 3.53
C LYS A 255 -29.11 12.46 4.05
N ARG A 256 -28.81 11.49 4.91
CA ARG A 256 -27.47 11.28 5.46
C ARG A 256 -26.55 10.66 4.41
N GLY A 257 -26.13 11.47 3.45
CA GLY A 257 -25.08 11.09 2.51
C GLY A 257 -23.68 11.19 3.14
N VAL A 258 -22.69 10.80 2.38
CA VAL A 258 -21.26 10.90 2.73
C VAL A 258 -20.57 11.75 1.68
N ASN A 259 -19.88 12.81 2.09
CA ASN A 259 -19.00 13.54 1.20
C ASN A 259 -17.63 12.84 1.19
N GLY A 260 -17.27 12.27 0.05
CA GLY A 260 -16.00 11.56 -0.14
C GLY A 260 -15.04 12.36 -1.01
N TYR A 261 -13.76 12.33 -0.67
CA TYR A 261 -12.69 13.03 -1.40
C TYR A 261 -11.51 12.08 -1.61
N HIS A 262 -11.01 12.03 -2.84
CA HIS A 262 -9.84 11.25 -3.19
C HIS A 262 -8.67 12.17 -3.55
N ILE A 263 -7.53 12.00 -2.88
CA ILE A 263 -6.32 12.80 -3.08
C ILE A 263 -5.17 11.88 -3.49
N SER A 264 -4.59 12.13 -4.67
CA SER A 264 -3.39 11.46 -5.17
C SER A 264 -2.19 12.43 -5.30
N HIS A 265 -0.97 11.90 -5.40
CA HIS A 265 0.20 12.72 -5.73
C HIS A 265 0.10 13.36 -7.11
N LEU A 266 -0.70 12.81 -8.02
CA LEU A 266 -0.89 13.37 -9.36
C LEU A 266 -1.45 14.80 -9.37
N MET A 267 -2.25 15.17 -8.35
CA MET A 267 -2.78 16.53 -8.19
C MET A 267 -1.84 17.45 -7.40
N CYS A 268 -0.79 16.90 -6.76
CA CYS A 268 0.13 17.64 -5.91
C CYS A 268 1.20 18.33 -6.76
N ALA A 269 1.09 19.65 -6.97
CA ALA A 269 1.98 20.41 -7.85
C ALA A 269 3.46 20.42 -7.42
N TRP A 270 3.76 20.04 -6.18
CA TRP A 270 5.14 19.91 -5.68
C TRP A 270 5.75 18.51 -5.88
N ILE A 271 5.01 17.56 -6.45
CA ILE A 271 5.50 16.21 -6.79
C ILE A 271 5.72 16.16 -8.29
N SER A 272 6.92 15.81 -8.70
CA SER A 272 7.29 15.68 -10.11
C SER A 272 6.72 14.39 -10.74
N ALA A 273 6.62 14.37 -12.06
CA ALA A 273 6.24 13.16 -12.79
C ALA A 273 7.29 12.04 -12.63
N GLU A 274 8.58 12.42 -12.55
CA GLU A 274 9.69 11.49 -12.32
C GLU A 274 9.53 10.75 -11.00
N GLU A 275 9.26 11.46 -9.89
CA GLU A 275 9.02 10.84 -8.58
C GLU A 275 7.85 9.83 -8.60
N VAL A 276 6.74 10.17 -9.27
CA VAL A 276 5.59 9.25 -9.40
C VAL A 276 5.94 8.02 -10.22
N ILE A 277 6.73 8.18 -11.29
CA ILE A 277 7.17 7.07 -12.14
C ILE A 277 8.12 6.15 -11.35
N GLU A 278 9.11 6.72 -10.65
CA GLU A 278 10.02 5.96 -9.79
C GLU A 278 9.27 5.19 -8.69
N ASP A 279 8.29 5.83 -8.03
CA ASP A 279 7.45 5.16 -7.04
C ASP A 279 6.62 4.01 -7.66
N SER A 280 6.18 4.15 -8.92
CA SER A 280 5.40 3.11 -9.62
C SER A 280 6.20 1.85 -9.97
N GLU A 281 7.52 1.98 -10.06
CA GLU A 281 8.45 0.86 -10.30
C GLU A 281 8.70 0.04 -9.02
N GLY A 282 8.24 0.52 -7.86
CA GLY A 282 8.43 -0.09 -6.56
C GLY A 282 7.32 -1.07 -6.16
N ASP A 283 7.01 -1.06 -4.87
CA ASP A 283 5.97 -1.90 -4.29
C ASP A 283 4.57 -1.45 -4.71
N PRO A 284 3.76 -2.29 -5.39
CA PRO A 284 2.42 -1.93 -5.84
C PRO A 284 1.47 -1.53 -4.70
N GLU A 285 1.59 -2.13 -3.50
CA GLU A 285 0.78 -1.73 -2.34
C GLU A 285 1.17 -0.32 -1.87
N TYR A 286 2.47 -0.04 -1.78
CA TYR A 286 2.95 1.29 -1.45
C TYR A 286 2.48 2.32 -2.49
N PHE A 287 2.68 2.04 -3.76
CA PHE A 287 2.30 2.94 -4.84
C PHE A 287 0.81 3.27 -4.83
N ASN A 288 -0.05 2.26 -4.74
CA ASN A 288 -1.49 2.50 -4.69
C ASN A 288 -1.91 3.24 -3.41
N ASN A 289 -1.47 2.78 -2.23
CA ASN A 289 -1.96 3.31 -0.97
C ASN A 289 -1.37 4.68 -0.63
N PHE A 290 -0.08 4.92 -0.92
CA PHE A 290 0.64 6.12 -0.46
C PHE A 290 0.90 7.15 -1.56
N VAL A 291 0.91 6.76 -2.84
CA VAL A 291 1.11 7.68 -3.98
C VAL A 291 -0.22 7.97 -4.68
N LEU A 292 -0.96 6.94 -5.05
CA LEU A 292 -2.25 7.14 -5.71
C LEU A 292 -3.41 7.42 -4.74
N GLY A 293 -3.26 7.12 -3.44
CA GLY A 293 -4.32 7.30 -2.45
C GLY A 293 -5.52 6.36 -2.66
N LYS A 294 -5.29 5.19 -3.25
CA LYS A 294 -6.30 4.17 -3.57
C LYS A 294 -6.10 2.93 -2.72
N SER A 295 -7.18 2.33 -2.28
CA SER A 295 -7.14 1.02 -1.62
C SER A 295 -6.58 -0.02 -2.58
N TYR A 296 -5.70 -0.86 -2.06
CA TYR A 296 -5.06 -1.90 -2.84
C TYR A 296 -5.29 -3.26 -2.19
N SER A 297 -5.90 -4.13 -2.95
CA SER A 297 -5.77 -5.57 -2.73
C SER A 297 -5.11 -6.09 -3.98
N PRO A 298 -4.00 -6.79 -3.89
CA PRO A 298 -3.47 -7.48 -5.05
C PRO A 298 -4.63 -8.28 -5.65
N GLY A 299 -4.92 -8.03 -6.91
CA GLY A 299 -5.94 -8.77 -7.63
C GLY A 299 -5.70 -10.26 -7.44
N ASP A 300 -6.61 -11.11 -7.87
CA ASP A 300 -6.43 -12.56 -7.74
C ASP A 300 -5.14 -13.00 -8.47
N LEU A 301 -3.99 -12.83 -7.76
CA LEU A 301 -2.67 -13.30 -8.21
C LEU A 301 -2.61 -14.83 -8.20
N SER A 302 -3.77 -15.51 -8.20
CA SER A 302 -3.82 -16.96 -8.27
C SER A 302 -3.26 -17.44 -9.61
N VAL A 303 -2.27 -18.29 -9.52
CA VAL A 303 -1.67 -18.93 -10.69
C VAL A 303 -2.38 -20.26 -10.92
N SER A 304 -3.11 -20.33 -12.02
CA SER A 304 -3.81 -21.53 -12.46
C SER A 304 -2.92 -22.42 -13.34
N LYS A 305 -3.37 -23.64 -13.59
CA LYS A 305 -2.75 -24.52 -14.59
C LYS A 305 -2.64 -23.82 -15.96
N SER A 306 -3.70 -23.14 -16.41
CA SER A 306 -3.67 -22.41 -17.70
C SER A 306 -2.56 -21.35 -17.71
N THR A 307 -2.42 -20.56 -16.65
CA THR A 307 -1.35 -19.56 -16.51
C THR A 307 0.04 -20.18 -16.69
N ILE A 308 0.31 -21.32 -16.03
CA ILE A 308 1.60 -22.02 -16.17
C ILE A 308 1.80 -22.56 -17.58
N LEU A 309 0.74 -23.06 -18.22
CA LEU A 309 0.84 -23.57 -19.59
C LEU A 309 1.03 -22.45 -20.61
N ASP A 310 0.48 -21.28 -20.39
CA ASP A 310 0.65 -20.11 -21.28
C ASP A 310 2.10 -19.61 -21.34
N ILE A 311 2.86 -19.78 -20.26
CA ILE A 311 4.29 -19.43 -20.19
C ILE A 311 5.22 -20.65 -20.44
N TRP A 312 4.65 -21.82 -20.67
CA TRP A 312 5.45 -23.01 -21.00
C TRP A 312 5.96 -22.96 -22.44
N THR A 313 7.19 -23.44 -22.65
CA THR A 313 7.80 -23.51 -23.99
C THR A 313 8.66 -24.79 -24.12
N PRO A 314 8.66 -25.45 -25.29
CA PRO A 314 9.57 -26.56 -25.54
C PRO A 314 11.01 -26.12 -25.86
N LYS A 315 11.30 -24.81 -25.88
CA LYS A 315 12.60 -24.26 -26.20
C LYS A 315 13.59 -24.45 -25.03
N ASP A 316 14.86 -24.62 -25.38
CA ASP A 316 15.95 -24.55 -24.40
C ASP A 316 16.12 -23.09 -23.94
N LEU A 317 15.97 -22.89 -22.64
CA LEU A 317 16.09 -21.58 -21.99
C LEU A 317 17.46 -21.39 -21.32
N ALA A 318 18.42 -22.31 -21.51
CA ALA A 318 19.75 -22.19 -20.91
C ALA A 318 20.49 -20.96 -21.44
N THR A 319 21.08 -20.20 -20.54
CA THR A 319 21.93 -19.05 -20.85
C THR A 319 23.26 -19.15 -20.11
N LYS A 320 24.12 -18.15 -20.28
CA LYS A 320 25.38 -18.03 -19.57
C LYS A 320 25.22 -18.01 -18.04
N ASN A 321 24.14 -17.39 -17.56
CA ASN A 321 23.83 -17.27 -16.13
C ASN A 321 22.85 -18.37 -15.74
N VAL A 322 23.21 -19.16 -14.74
CA VAL A 322 22.35 -20.20 -14.18
C VAL A 322 22.09 -19.89 -12.71
N TYR A 323 20.82 -19.94 -12.34
CA TYR A 323 20.36 -19.64 -10.99
C TYR A 323 19.73 -20.87 -10.37
N ILE A 324 19.87 -21.03 -9.04
CA ILE A 324 19.22 -22.12 -8.31
C ILE A 324 18.49 -21.58 -7.09
N GLY A 325 17.25 -22.04 -6.89
CA GLY A 325 16.47 -21.81 -5.67
C GLY A 325 16.15 -23.12 -4.99
N ILE A 326 16.29 -23.18 -3.66
CA ILE A 326 16.13 -24.41 -2.88
C ILE A 326 15.22 -24.15 -1.69
N ASP A 327 14.10 -24.88 -1.64
CA ASP A 327 13.20 -24.94 -0.52
C ASP A 327 13.56 -26.14 0.37
N VAL A 328 13.79 -25.88 1.68
CA VAL A 328 14.29 -26.87 2.62
C VAL A 328 13.16 -27.43 3.47
N GLY A 329 12.85 -28.70 3.28
CA GLY A 329 11.91 -29.49 4.07
C GLY A 329 12.42 -30.91 4.26
N ASN A 330 11.57 -31.84 4.70
CA ASN A 330 11.92 -33.26 4.73
C ASN A 330 12.30 -33.76 3.33
N MET A 331 11.47 -33.46 2.34
CA MET A 331 11.79 -33.49 0.91
C MET A 331 12.19 -32.08 0.51
N LYS A 332 13.36 -31.90 -0.10
CA LYS A 332 13.84 -30.61 -0.58
C LYS A 332 13.40 -30.45 -2.02
N HIS A 333 12.91 -29.25 -2.37
CA HIS A 333 12.51 -28.91 -3.73
C HIS A 333 13.47 -27.88 -4.31
N TYR A 334 13.78 -28.00 -5.57
CA TYR A 334 14.67 -27.04 -6.22
C TYR A 334 14.19 -26.64 -7.61
N ILE A 335 14.52 -25.42 -7.95
CA ILE A 335 14.33 -24.84 -9.29
C ILE A 335 15.71 -24.43 -9.79
N VAL A 336 16.03 -24.84 -11.02
CA VAL A 336 17.16 -24.29 -11.76
C VAL A 336 16.60 -23.51 -12.94
N GLY A 337 17.14 -22.34 -13.20
CA GLY A 337 16.73 -21.52 -14.32
C GLY A 337 17.84 -20.58 -14.78
N SER A 338 17.51 -19.78 -15.77
CA SER A 338 18.37 -18.77 -16.37
C SER A 338 17.72 -17.39 -16.32
N ASP A 339 18.30 -16.41 -17.00
CA ASP A 339 17.68 -15.10 -17.20
C ASP A 339 16.35 -15.18 -17.98
N LEU A 340 16.18 -16.21 -18.83
CA LEU A 340 14.99 -16.40 -19.66
C LEU A 340 13.88 -17.17 -18.96
N GLY A 341 14.20 -17.98 -17.94
CA GLY A 341 13.18 -18.76 -17.25
C GLY A 341 13.68 -20.06 -16.62
N ILE A 342 12.74 -20.90 -16.22
CA ILE A 342 12.98 -22.16 -15.52
C ILE A 342 13.40 -23.24 -16.53
N ILE A 343 14.52 -23.93 -16.27
CA ILE A 343 15.07 -24.99 -17.12
C ILE A 343 15.02 -26.38 -16.46
N LYS A 344 14.87 -26.44 -15.12
CA LYS A 344 14.70 -27.70 -14.39
C LYS A 344 13.88 -27.50 -13.12
N ILE A 345 12.96 -28.40 -12.90
CA ILE A 345 12.17 -28.58 -11.69
C ILE A 345 12.55 -29.94 -11.11
N GLY A 346 12.78 -30.03 -9.81
CA GLY A 346 13.10 -31.31 -9.19
C GLY A 346 13.07 -31.28 -7.67
N LYS A 347 13.28 -32.45 -7.09
CA LYS A 347 13.32 -32.67 -5.65
C LYS A 347 14.40 -33.68 -5.27
N PHE A 348 14.87 -33.63 -4.05
CA PHE A 348 15.86 -34.54 -3.48
C PHE A 348 15.65 -34.76 -2.00
N THR A 349 16.20 -35.84 -1.46
CA THR A 349 16.09 -36.19 -0.03
C THR A 349 17.40 -35.96 0.70
N GLU A 350 18.51 -36.45 0.12
CA GLU A 350 19.81 -36.42 0.77
C GLU A 350 20.67 -35.23 0.28
N TRP A 351 21.41 -34.61 1.18
CA TRP A 351 22.20 -33.43 0.86
C TRP A 351 23.31 -33.66 -0.18
N ASN A 352 23.85 -34.88 -0.28
CA ASN A 352 24.84 -35.23 -1.32
C ASN A 352 24.25 -35.15 -2.74
N GLU A 353 22.95 -35.36 -2.91
CA GLU A 353 22.28 -35.18 -4.20
C GLU A 353 22.35 -33.71 -4.67
N LEU A 354 22.30 -32.75 -3.74
CA LEU A 354 22.47 -31.33 -4.07
C LEU A 354 23.87 -31.03 -4.63
N ASP A 355 24.91 -31.72 -4.13
CA ASP A 355 26.26 -31.57 -4.66
C ASP A 355 26.35 -32.01 -6.14
N ASP A 356 25.66 -33.09 -6.50
CA ASP A 356 25.58 -33.56 -7.89
C ASP A 356 24.76 -32.61 -8.77
N ILE A 357 23.67 -32.05 -8.27
CA ILE A 357 22.86 -31.02 -8.95
C ILE A 357 23.70 -29.78 -9.24
N ILE A 358 24.42 -29.25 -8.23
CA ILE A 358 25.33 -28.11 -8.37
C ILE A 358 26.46 -28.39 -9.38
N LYS A 359 27.04 -29.57 -9.34
CA LYS A 359 28.10 -29.97 -10.25
C LYS A 359 27.61 -30.05 -11.69
N PHE A 360 26.39 -30.53 -11.90
CA PHE A 360 25.81 -30.66 -13.24
C PHE A 360 25.42 -29.29 -13.83
N TRP A 361 24.64 -28.48 -13.08
CA TRP A 361 24.08 -27.24 -13.57
C TRP A 361 25.01 -26.04 -13.47
N LYS A 362 26.02 -26.10 -12.62
CA LYS A 362 27.05 -25.05 -12.38
C LYS A 362 26.43 -23.65 -12.15
N PRO A 363 25.56 -23.49 -11.15
CA PRO A 363 24.91 -22.21 -10.90
C PRO A 363 25.91 -21.08 -10.65
N THR A 364 25.59 -19.89 -11.13
CA THR A 364 26.36 -18.65 -10.92
C THR A 364 25.83 -17.84 -9.73
N SER A 365 24.57 -18.05 -9.36
CA SER A 365 23.94 -17.50 -8.15
C SER A 365 22.90 -18.49 -7.62
N GLY A 366 22.69 -18.51 -6.31
CA GLY A 366 21.71 -19.38 -5.69
C GLY A 366 21.22 -18.86 -4.35
N VAL A 367 19.97 -19.19 -4.03
CA VAL A 367 19.36 -18.91 -2.73
C VAL A 367 18.77 -20.19 -2.15
N ILE A 368 19.09 -20.45 -0.89
CA ILE A 368 18.60 -21.59 -0.12
C ILE A 368 17.80 -21.10 1.08
N ASP A 369 16.68 -21.76 1.39
CA ASP A 369 15.95 -21.49 2.63
C ASP A 369 16.88 -21.72 3.84
N ALA A 370 16.87 -20.78 4.77
CA ALA A 370 17.63 -20.89 6.01
C ALA A 370 17.00 -21.83 7.02
N MET A 371 15.72 -22.16 6.88
CA MET A 371 14.96 -22.98 7.81
C MET A 371 14.32 -24.18 7.09
N PRO A 372 14.02 -25.29 7.79
CA PRO A 372 14.33 -25.55 9.19
C PRO A 372 15.78 -25.99 9.45
N ASP A 373 16.57 -26.36 8.41
CA ASP A 373 17.95 -26.86 8.58
C ASP A 373 19.01 -25.77 8.34
N ASN A 374 19.12 -24.86 9.29
CA ASN A 374 20.08 -23.76 9.25
C ASN A 374 21.54 -24.24 9.18
N THR A 375 21.85 -25.42 9.71
CA THR A 375 23.22 -25.98 9.70
C THR A 375 23.63 -26.37 8.29
N ALA A 376 22.77 -27.05 7.55
CA ALA A 376 23.02 -27.39 6.16
C ALA A 376 23.09 -26.14 5.29
N ALA A 377 22.15 -25.19 5.43
CA ALA A 377 22.18 -23.94 4.68
C ALA A 377 23.49 -23.17 4.90
N LYS A 378 23.99 -23.04 6.14
CA LYS A 378 25.30 -22.44 6.45
C LYS A 378 26.45 -23.19 5.82
N SER A 379 26.42 -24.53 5.80
CA SER A 379 27.45 -25.35 5.19
C SER A 379 27.56 -25.04 3.68
N TYR A 380 26.42 -24.99 2.99
CA TYR A 380 26.41 -24.69 1.55
C TYR A 380 26.85 -23.27 1.23
N THR A 381 26.41 -22.26 1.99
CA THR A 381 26.85 -20.86 1.79
C THR A 381 28.34 -20.66 2.11
N SER A 382 28.90 -21.46 3.00
CA SER A 382 30.35 -21.45 3.29
C SER A 382 31.18 -22.11 2.18
N ARG A 383 30.65 -23.17 1.54
CA ARG A 383 31.32 -23.91 0.45
C ARG A 383 31.20 -23.18 -0.89
N PHE A 384 30.07 -22.50 -1.13
CA PHE A 384 29.75 -21.86 -2.38
C PHE A 384 29.54 -20.35 -2.18
N PRO A 385 30.52 -19.47 -2.48
CA PRO A 385 30.42 -18.03 -2.26
C PRO A 385 29.30 -17.32 -3.04
N TRP A 386 28.74 -17.97 -4.05
CA TRP A 386 27.60 -17.50 -4.83
C TRP A 386 26.25 -17.93 -4.25
N MET A 387 26.20 -18.81 -3.22
CA MET A 387 24.99 -19.23 -2.54
C MET A 387 24.66 -18.28 -1.38
N ARG A 388 23.38 -17.98 -1.17
CA ARG A 388 22.87 -17.13 -0.07
C ARG A 388 21.82 -17.86 0.72
N MET A 389 21.76 -17.61 2.02
CA MET A 389 20.63 -18.03 2.86
C MET A 389 19.53 -16.97 2.81
N SER A 390 18.28 -17.40 2.72
CA SER A 390 17.13 -16.50 2.78
C SER A 390 16.42 -16.59 4.12
N PHE A 391 16.04 -15.43 4.65
CA PHE A 391 15.11 -15.29 5.77
C PHE A 391 13.99 -14.32 5.41
N PHE A 392 12.78 -14.64 5.84
CA PHE A 392 11.66 -13.71 5.76
C PHE A 392 11.63 -12.81 6.99
N GLN A 393 11.59 -11.50 6.78
CA GLN A 393 11.59 -10.50 7.84
C GLN A 393 10.95 -9.21 7.35
N GLU A 394 10.32 -8.44 8.25
CA GLU A 394 9.88 -7.06 7.97
C GLU A 394 11.06 -6.10 8.13
N ASN A 395 11.25 -5.19 7.16
CA ASN A 395 12.27 -4.15 7.25
C ASN A 395 11.73 -2.94 8.01
N THR A 396 11.99 -2.91 9.33
CA THR A 396 11.51 -1.81 10.19
C THR A 396 12.19 -0.47 9.95
N ASN A 397 13.39 -0.46 9.35
CA ASN A 397 14.15 0.77 9.07
C ASN A 397 13.74 1.41 7.75
N ASN A 398 13.39 0.61 6.75
CA ASN A 398 12.86 1.05 5.48
C ASN A 398 11.74 0.10 5.03
N PRO A 399 10.49 0.39 5.41
CA PRO A 399 9.35 -0.47 5.08
C PRO A 399 9.08 -0.63 3.57
N GLN A 400 9.61 0.25 2.73
CA GLN A 400 9.48 0.19 1.27
C GLN A 400 10.36 -0.90 0.64
N THR A 401 11.49 -1.21 1.28
CA THR A 401 12.44 -2.19 0.74
C THR A 401 11.91 -3.61 0.92
N ILE A 402 11.68 -4.30 -0.18
CA ILE A 402 11.17 -5.68 -0.20
C ILE A 402 12.29 -6.69 0.02
N VAL A 403 13.48 -6.45 -0.56
CA VAL A 403 14.66 -7.34 -0.47
C VAL A 403 15.87 -6.54 -0.01
N TRP A 404 16.66 -7.07 0.93
CA TRP A 404 17.89 -6.42 1.40
C TRP A 404 18.93 -7.42 1.92
N TRP A 405 20.18 -6.97 1.96
CA TRP A 405 21.29 -7.77 2.46
C TRP A 405 21.35 -7.83 3.98
N GLY A 406 21.80 -8.96 4.51
CA GLY A 406 22.25 -9.06 5.90
C GLY A 406 23.46 -8.13 6.16
N LYS A 407 23.73 -7.91 7.46
CA LYS A 407 24.82 -7.04 7.91
C LYS A 407 26.21 -7.70 7.80
N ASP A 408 26.27 -8.97 7.40
CA ASP A 408 27.52 -9.70 7.25
C ASP A 408 28.32 -9.15 6.04
N GLU A 409 29.62 -8.95 6.23
CA GLU A 409 30.51 -8.38 5.20
C GLU A 409 30.50 -9.17 3.88
N LYS A 410 30.30 -10.50 3.96
CA LYS A 410 30.29 -11.41 2.81
C LYS A 410 28.95 -11.47 2.09
N LYS A 411 27.91 -10.78 2.60
CA LYS A 411 26.55 -10.80 2.06
C LYS A 411 26.03 -12.24 1.84
N THR A 412 26.22 -13.10 2.82
CA THR A 412 25.79 -14.51 2.76
C THR A 412 24.32 -14.68 3.10
N ILE A 413 23.65 -13.64 3.59
CA ILE A 413 22.26 -13.63 3.99
C ILE A 413 21.50 -12.60 3.18
N VAL A 414 20.36 -13.00 2.60
CA VAL A 414 19.36 -12.14 2.00
C VAL A 414 18.08 -12.18 2.83
N TYR A 415 17.55 -11.02 3.15
CA TYR A 415 16.24 -10.87 3.78
C TYR A 415 15.22 -10.42 2.76
N SER A 416 13.97 -10.87 2.92
CA SER A 416 12.87 -10.35 2.11
C SER A 416 11.56 -10.32 2.92
N HIS A 417 10.66 -9.41 2.53
CA HIS A 417 9.30 -9.40 3.05
C HIS A 417 8.50 -10.50 2.34
N ARG A 418 8.10 -11.55 3.09
CA ARG A 418 7.54 -12.79 2.55
C ARG A 418 6.41 -12.56 1.54
N ASP A 419 5.36 -11.90 1.96
CA ASP A 419 4.14 -11.80 1.14
C ASP A 419 4.35 -10.88 -0.06
N ARG A 420 5.08 -9.79 0.09
CA ARG A 420 5.36 -8.83 -0.98
C ARG A 420 6.28 -9.39 -2.07
N ILE A 421 7.28 -10.19 -1.69
CA ILE A 421 8.14 -10.84 -2.69
C ILE A 421 7.41 -11.97 -3.44
N ILE A 422 6.45 -12.64 -2.77
CA ILE A 422 5.55 -13.59 -3.44
C ILE A 422 4.67 -12.85 -4.43
N ASP A 423 4.07 -11.70 -4.06
CA ASP A 423 3.28 -10.86 -4.96
C ASP A 423 4.08 -10.49 -6.21
N GLN A 424 5.30 -10.01 -6.04
CA GLN A 424 6.17 -9.60 -7.14
C GLN A 424 6.50 -10.79 -8.07
N MET A 425 6.86 -11.94 -7.52
CA MET A 425 7.11 -13.15 -8.30
C MET A 425 5.88 -13.61 -9.08
N LEU A 426 4.69 -13.63 -8.45
CA LEU A 426 3.45 -14.05 -9.09
C LEU A 426 3.02 -13.06 -10.18
N THR A 427 3.22 -11.77 -9.98
CA THR A 427 3.00 -10.74 -10.99
C THR A 427 3.86 -11.00 -12.22
N GLU A 428 5.17 -11.30 -12.07
CA GLU A 428 6.04 -11.62 -13.20
C GLU A 428 5.63 -12.91 -13.93
N ILE A 429 5.09 -13.89 -13.22
CA ILE A 429 4.50 -15.10 -13.84
C ILE A 429 3.29 -14.74 -14.69
N LEU A 430 2.35 -13.96 -14.14
CA LEU A 430 1.13 -13.54 -14.83
C LEU A 430 1.43 -12.65 -16.05
N GLU A 431 2.45 -11.82 -15.97
CA GLU A 431 2.93 -10.95 -17.06
C GLU A 431 3.85 -11.67 -18.07
N ALA A 432 4.05 -12.99 -17.91
CA ALA A 432 4.92 -13.79 -18.76
C ALA A 432 6.37 -13.26 -18.87
N LYS A 433 6.88 -12.61 -17.81
CA LYS A 433 8.25 -12.05 -17.77
C LYS A 433 9.33 -13.13 -17.68
N PHE A 434 8.99 -14.37 -17.35
CA PHE A 434 9.87 -15.53 -17.51
C PHE A 434 9.12 -16.76 -17.98
N LEU A 435 9.79 -17.64 -18.69
CA LEU A 435 9.23 -18.81 -19.32
C LEU A 435 9.53 -20.10 -18.53
N ILE A 436 8.86 -21.18 -18.86
CA ILE A 436 9.11 -22.50 -18.29
C ILE A 436 9.47 -23.48 -19.42
N GLY A 437 10.77 -23.87 -19.50
CA GLY A 437 11.33 -24.73 -20.56
C GLY A 437 11.59 -26.16 -20.09
N VAL A 438 10.72 -26.72 -19.23
CA VAL A 438 10.89 -28.07 -18.70
C VAL A 438 10.01 -29.07 -19.43
N LYS A 439 10.39 -30.36 -19.44
CA LYS A 439 9.53 -31.42 -19.95
C LYS A 439 8.33 -31.61 -19.02
N PRO A 440 7.11 -31.81 -19.55
CA PRO A 440 5.92 -32.15 -18.76
C PRO A 440 6.06 -33.57 -18.16
N ASP A 441 6.72 -33.67 -17.02
CA ASP A 441 6.87 -34.88 -16.22
C ASP A 441 6.09 -34.77 -14.90
N LYS A 442 6.27 -35.75 -14.01
CA LYS A 442 5.60 -35.76 -12.71
C LYS A 442 5.95 -34.54 -11.87
N ASP A 443 7.22 -34.10 -11.89
CA ASP A 443 7.64 -32.92 -11.10
C ASP A 443 7.02 -31.64 -11.64
N PHE A 444 6.84 -31.52 -12.95
CA PHE A 444 6.10 -30.40 -13.57
C PHE A 444 4.62 -30.39 -13.17
N HIS A 445 3.97 -31.56 -13.12
CA HIS A 445 2.58 -31.66 -12.65
C HIS A 445 2.45 -31.31 -11.16
N ASP A 446 3.37 -31.77 -10.31
CA ASP A 446 3.41 -31.41 -8.90
C ASP A 446 3.68 -29.90 -8.74
N PHE A 447 4.54 -29.31 -9.57
CA PHE A 447 4.79 -27.86 -9.63
C PHE A 447 3.50 -27.08 -9.88
N ILE A 448 2.72 -27.43 -10.90
CA ILE A 448 1.44 -26.78 -11.18
C ILE A 448 0.51 -26.86 -9.96
N LYS A 449 0.36 -28.05 -9.36
CA LYS A 449 -0.51 -28.25 -8.20
C LYS A 449 -0.10 -27.38 -7.02
N HIS A 450 1.21 -27.23 -6.77
CA HIS A 450 1.70 -26.38 -5.67
C HIS A 450 1.31 -24.91 -5.88
N PHE A 451 1.39 -24.38 -7.10
CA PHE A 451 0.93 -23.03 -7.39
C PHE A 451 -0.60 -22.90 -7.26
N GLU A 452 -1.36 -23.90 -7.67
CA GLU A 452 -2.83 -23.90 -7.55
C GLU A 452 -3.31 -23.94 -6.09
N THR A 453 -2.48 -24.34 -5.13
CA THR A 453 -2.84 -24.35 -3.70
C THR A 453 -2.55 -23.07 -2.97
N LEU A 454 -1.70 -22.21 -3.53
CA LEU A 454 -1.33 -20.94 -2.92
C LEU A 454 -2.49 -19.93 -3.05
N ARG A 455 -2.94 -19.38 -1.91
CA ARG A 455 -4.06 -18.45 -1.85
C ARG A 455 -3.72 -17.30 -0.93
N ARG A 456 -4.24 -16.14 -1.27
CA ARG A 456 -4.18 -14.97 -0.43
C ARG A 456 -5.33 -14.99 0.57
N VAL A 457 -5.02 -15.08 1.85
CA VAL A 457 -6.01 -15.16 2.93
C VAL A 457 -5.98 -13.91 3.78
N LYS A 458 -7.14 -13.41 4.14
CA LYS A 458 -7.30 -12.28 5.05
C LYS A 458 -7.10 -12.77 6.47
N VAL A 459 -6.13 -12.21 7.18
CA VAL A 459 -5.82 -12.56 8.57
C VAL A 459 -5.95 -11.33 9.43
N THR A 460 -6.65 -11.45 10.54
CA THR A 460 -6.76 -10.40 11.56
C THR A 460 -5.79 -10.70 12.70
N ASN A 461 -4.86 -9.79 12.97
CA ASN A 461 -3.92 -9.97 14.07
C ASN A 461 -4.59 -9.75 15.44
N ASN A 462 -3.88 -10.05 16.54
CA ASN A 462 -4.39 -9.89 17.92
C ASN A 462 -4.77 -8.43 18.29
N LYS A 463 -4.42 -7.46 17.46
CA LYS A 463 -4.79 -6.05 17.60
C LYS A 463 -5.98 -5.65 16.73
N GLY A 464 -6.65 -6.60 16.06
CA GLY A 464 -7.77 -6.36 15.16
C GLY A 464 -7.38 -5.71 13.82
N ILE A 465 -6.09 -5.68 13.48
CA ILE A 465 -5.61 -5.16 12.21
C ILE A 465 -5.68 -6.28 11.18
N GLU A 466 -6.35 -6.02 10.08
CA GLU A 466 -6.48 -6.95 8.96
C GLU A 466 -5.31 -6.79 8.00
N ARG A 467 -4.79 -7.92 7.52
CA ARG A 467 -3.78 -7.99 6.47
C ARG A 467 -3.97 -9.24 5.63
N PHE A 468 -3.49 -9.22 4.41
CA PHE A 468 -3.47 -10.41 3.56
C PHE A 468 -2.12 -11.11 3.67
N LEU A 469 -2.16 -12.44 3.82
CA LEU A 469 -0.98 -13.30 3.84
C LEU A 469 -1.17 -14.39 2.79
N TRP A 470 -0.05 -14.85 2.23
CA TRP A 470 -0.07 -16.02 1.36
C TRP A 470 -0.02 -17.31 2.18
N GLU A 471 -0.99 -18.18 1.98
CA GLU A 471 -1.08 -19.49 2.62
C GLU A 471 -1.39 -20.58 1.60
N SER A 472 -0.85 -21.77 1.83
CA SER A 472 -1.21 -22.95 1.05
C SER A 472 -2.44 -23.62 1.65
N THR A 473 -3.44 -23.93 0.82
CA THR A 473 -4.66 -24.63 1.25
C THR A 473 -4.41 -26.10 1.64
N THR A 474 -3.30 -26.67 1.22
CA THR A 474 -2.94 -28.07 1.44
C THR A 474 -1.62 -28.28 2.19
N GLY A 475 -0.85 -27.21 2.42
CA GLY A 475 0.52 -27.28 2.91
C GLY A 475 1.55 -27.75 1.87
N ASN A 476 1.13 -27.91 0.61
CA ASN A 476 2.01 -28.30 -0.50
C ASN A 476 2.32 -27.08 -1.39
N ASP A 477 3.25 -26.25 -0.95
CA ASP A 477 3.68 -25.03 -1.64
C ASP A 477 5.20 -25.00 -1.93
N HIS A 478 5.86 -26.11 -1.71
CA HIS A 478 7.31 -26.20 -1.78
C HIS A 478 7.93 -25.76 -3.11
N TYR A 479 7.28 -26.07 -4.25
CA TYR A 479 7.77 -25.57 -5.54
C TYR A 479 7.53 -24.07 -5.71
N CYS A 480 6.51 -23.50 -5.07
CA CYS A 480 6.33 -22.05 -5.07
C CYS A 480 7.50 -21.36 -4.36
N PHE A 481 7.90 -21.88 -3.18
CA PHE A 481 9.03 -21.34 -2.43
C PHE A 481 10.38 -21.63 -3.12
N ALA A 482 10.57 -22.80 -3.70
CA ALA A 482 11.75 -23.05 -4.52
C ALA A 482 11.85 -22.07 -5.71
N THR A 483 10.71 -21.73 -6.33
CA THR A 483 10.65 -20.71 -7.39
C THR A 483 10.94 -19.32 -6.83
N LEU A 484 10.43 -19.00 -5.66
CA LEU A 484 10.74 -17.74 -4.97
C LEU A 484 12.23 -17.59 -4.68
N TYR A 485 12.89 -18.65 -4.23
CA TYR A 485 14.35 -18.63 -4.00
C TYR A 485 15.14 -18.55 -5.32
N TYR A 486 14.67 -19.17 -6.38
CA TYR A 486 15.23 -18.96 -7.72
C TYR A 486 15.05 -17.50 -8.18
N TYR A 487 13.88 -16.91 -7.95
CA TYR A 487 13.60 -15.51 -8.25
C TYR A 487 14.55 -14.59 -7.47
N LEU A 488 14.71 -14.79 -6.17
CA LEU A 488 15.68 -14.07 -5.35
C LEU A 488 17.11 -14.25 -5.85
N ALA A 489 17.49 -15.45 -6.33
CA ALA A 489 18.83 -15.70 -6.86
C ALA A 489 19.10 -14.89 -8.14
N ARG A 490 18.08 -14.66 -8.98
CA ARG A 490 18.17 -13.74 -10.13
C ARG A 490 18.39 -12.30 -9.69
N LEU A 491 17.66 -11.83 -8.67
CA LEU A 491 17.79 -10.46 -8.15
C LEU A 491 19.12 -10.20 -7.44
N THR A 492 19.77 -11.23 -6.92
CA THR A 492 20.94 -11.11 -6.04
C THR A 492 22.27 -11.44 -6.72
N LEU A 493 22.42 -11.25 -8.00
CA LEU A 493 23.65 -11.53 -8.76
C LEU A 493 24.93 -11.25 -7.97
N GLY A 494 25.95 -12.09 -8.16
CA GLY A 494 27.19 -12.23 -7.39
C GLY A 494 28.07 -10.99 -7.15
N SER A 495 27.66 -9.78 -7.64
CA SER A 495 28.32 -8.50 -7.36
C SER A 495 27.80 -7.78 -6.11
N GLY A 496 26.76 -8.33 -5.47
CA GLY A 496 26.13 -7.69 -4.31
C GLY A 496 25.33 -6.44 -4.65
N GLN A 497 25.01 -6.21 -5.89
CA GLN A 497 24.04 -5.23 -6.36
C GLN A 497 22.72 -5.96 -6.67
N PHE A 498 21.60 -5.37 -6.25
CA PHE A 498 20.29 -5.77 -6.78
C PHE A 498 20.16 -5.19 -8.19
N PHE A 499 19.54 -5.92 -9.11
CA PHE A 499 19.16 -5.32 -10.38
C PHE A 499 18.17 -4.19 -10.10
N SER A 500 18.38 -3.03 -10.71
CA SER A 500 17.29 -2.10 -10.96
C SER A 500 16.40 -2.70 -12.06
N GLU A 501 15.09 -2.56 -11.97
CA GLU A 501 14.14 -3.07 -12.97
C GLU A 501 14.44 -2.62 -14.41
N SER A 502 15.13 -1.50 -14.59
CA SER A 502 15.61 -1.04 -15.90
C SER A 502 16.49 -2.04 -16.66
N MET A 503 17.09 -3.03 -15.98
CA MET A 503 17.87 -4.10 -16.63
C MET A 503 17.03 -5.33 -17.00
N LEU A 504 15.77 -5.43 -16.53
CA LEU A 504 14.84 -6.52 -16.87
C LEU A 504 13.97 -6.19 -18.10
N ASN A 505 13.98 -4.94 -18.56
CA ASN A 505 13.11 -4.43 -19.63
C ASN A 505 13.58 -4.68 -21.06
N GLU A 506 14.62 -5.47 -21.30
CA GLU A 506 14.80 -6.08 -22.62
C GLU A 506 13.83 -7.28 -22.74
N SER A 507 12.57 -6.99 -23.05
CA SER A 507 11.56 -7.99 -23.38
C SER A 507 12.13 -8.94 -24.44
N PRO A 508 12.06 -10.28 -24.24
CA PRO A 508 12.34 -11.21 -25.33
C PRO A 508 11.34 -10.90 -26.44
N LYS A 509 11.85 -10.53 -27.61
CA LYS A 509 11.01 -10.32 -28.80
C LYS A 509 10.10 -11.51 -28.97
N VAL A 510 8.80 -11.29 -28.90
CA VAL A 510 7.76 -12.27 -29.20
C VAL A 510 8.06 -12.83 -30.58
N ILE A 511 8.46 -14.08 -30.65
CA ILE A 511 8.60 -14.83 -31.90
C ILE A 511 7.22 -15.42 -32.19
N ASN A 512 6.67 -15.08 -33.35
CA ASN A 512 5.34 -15.45 -33.85
C ASN A 512 4.94 -16.90 -33.55
N ALA A 513 3.66 -17.04 -33.15
CA ALA A 513 2.99 -18.22 -32.66
C ALA A 513 2.57 -19.23 -33.77
N ASP A 514 3.42 -19.56 -34.74
CA ASP A 514 3.03 -20.46 -35.84
C ASP A 514 3.41 -21.94 -35.63
N ASN A 515 3.81 -22.37 -34.45
CA ASN A 515 3.97 -23.77 -34.11
C ASN A 515 3.53 -24.06 -32.66
N VAL A 516 2.23 -23.97 -32.41
CA VAL A 516 1.64 -24.42 -31.14
C VAL A 516 1.43 -25.93 -31.24
N TYR A 517 2.27 -26.72 -30.57
CA TYR A 517 1.93 -28.11 -30.26
C TYR A 517 0.75 -28.07 -29.26
N ASP A 518 -0.33 -28.77 -29.61
CA ASP A 518 -1.51 -28.92 -28.75
C ASP A 518 -1.14 -29.71 -27.49
N VAL A 519 -0.89 -28.99 -26.42
CA VAL A 519 -0.49 -29.55 -25.11
C VAL A 519 -1.63 -30.30 -24.45
N SER A 520 -2.89 -30.11 -24.89
CA SER A 520 -4.07 -30.77 -24.32
C SER A 520 -4.02 -32.29 -24.49
N VAL A 521 -3.36 -32.77 -25.55
CA VAL A 521 -3.19 -34.20 -25.84
C VAL A 521 -2.20 -34.89 -24.90
N MET A 522 -1.21 -34.16 -24.38
CA MET A 522 -0.18 -34.72 -23.47
C MET A 522 -0.71 -35.02 -22.06
N PHE A 523 -1.87 -34.49 -21.70
CA PHE A 523 -2.45 -34.63 -20.35
C PHE A 523 -3.56 -35.71 -20.30
N GLN A 524 -3.94 -36.34 -21.43
CA GLN A 524 -4.96 -37.40 -21.47
C GLN A 524 -4.42 -38.81 -21.23
N GLU A 525 -3.11 -39.04 -21.40
CA GLU A 525 -2.55 -40.41 -21.34
C GLU A 525 -2.13 -40.90 -19.92
N ASN A 526 -2.33 -40.14 -18.87
CA ASN A 526 -1.92 -40.53 -17.52
C ASN A 526 -3.08 -40.68 -16.50
N ASN A 527 -4.30 -40.93 -16.97
CA ASN A 527 -5.46 -41.25 -16.11
C ASN A 527 -5.97 -42.68 -16.30
N GLU A 528 -5.12 -43.66 -16.67
CA GLU A 528 -5.41 -45.10 -16.55
C GLU A 528 -4.50 -45.77 -15.53
#